data_1e8ec6f4f7823ced54c414a4e4d14a17
#
_entry.id   1e8ec6f4f7823ced54c414a4e4d14a17
#
_cell.length_a   1.000
_cell.length_b   1.000
_cell.length_c   1.000
_cell.angle_alpha   90.00
_cell.angle_beta   90.00
_cell.angle_gamma   90.00
#
_symmetry.space_group_name_H-M   'P 1'
#
loop_
_entity.id
_entity.type
_entity.pdbx_description
1 polymer ?
#
loop_
_entity_poly.entity_id
_entity_poly.type
_entity_poly.pdbx_seq_one_letter_code
_entity_poly.pdbx_strand_id
1 'polypeptide(L)'
;MRSGGREAVRMTQVVILDYGLGNLRSVKKGLEKAGADTVITSDLDVMADADGVLLPGVGAFSEGMEKLSAMKSALYDYVKERPILGICLGMQMLLEIGEEYGIHEGLGLVPGSVKRFPDRDGFKIPHMGWNNLKIEKKDSPLFKGVPDGSYVYFVQSYYAETGMEYTLTSTDYILRYASAIQNGNAYGTQFHPEKSGAVGLKILENFIDML
;
A
#
# COMPACT_ATOMS: atom_id res chain seq x y z
N MET A 1 -5.56 45.02 -22.93
CA MET A 1 -4.68 43.83 -22.84
C MET A 1 -4.91 43.16 -21.50
N ARG A 2 -5.65 42.05 -21.47
CA ARG A 2 -5.85 41.26 -20.24
C ARG A 2 -4.80 40.20 -20.21
N SER A 3 -3.86 40.29 -19.27
CA SER A 3 -2.86 39.25 -18.99
C SER A 3 -3.61 38.06 -18.36
N GLY A 4 -3.82 37.02 -19.14
CA GLY A 4 -4.28 35.75 -18.62
C GLY A 4 -3.13 35.11 -17.81
N GLY A 5 -3.19 35.28 -16.50
CA GLY A 5 -2.34 34.49 -15.60
C GLY A 5 -2.72 33.03 -15.79
N ARG A 6 -1.77 32.20 -16.25
CA ARG A 6 -1.88 30.74 -16.14
C ARG A 6 -1.85 30.44 -14.65
N GLU A 7 -2.96 30.02 -14.07
CA GLU A 7 -2.93 29.35 -12.78
C GLU A 7 -1.94 28.16 -12.92
N ALA A 8 -0.90 28.17 -12.12
CA ALA A 8 -0.01 27.02 -12.03
C ALA A 8 -0.84 25.87 -11.49
N VAL A 9 -1.04 24.82 -12.30
CA VAL A 9 -1.69 23.59 -11.85
C VAL A 9 -0.84 23.04 -10.70
N ARG A 10 -1.39 23.06 -9.49
CA ARG A 10 -0.73 22.45 -8.31
C ARG A 10 -0.60 20.95 -8.59
N MET A 11 0.62 20.44 -8.53
CA MET A 11 0.84 18.99 -8.61
C MET A 11 0.31 18.34 -7.33
N THR A 12 -0.31 17.17 -7.48
CA THR A 12 -0.76 16.34 -6.36
C THR A 12 0.44 15.94 -5.50
N GLN A 13 0.42 16.30 -4.22
CA GLN A 13 1.49 16.02 -3.29
C GLN A 13 1.23 14.71 -2.53
N VAL A 14 2.18 13.78 -2.63
CA VAL A 14 2.15 12.51 -1.87
C VAL A 14 3.29 12.48 -0.88
N VAL A 15 2.96 12.36 0.40
CA VAL A 15 3.95 12.12 1.46
C VAL A 15 4.25 10.63 1.56
N ILE A 16 5.53 10.29 1.46
CA ILE A 16 6.06 8.96 1.80
C ILE A 16 6.50 9.03 3.26
N LEU A 17 5.78 8.31 4.13
CA LEU A 17 6.03 8.38 5.56
C LEU A 17 7.34 7.67 5.91
N ASP A 18 8.28 8.42 6.50
CA ASP A 18 9.54 7.91 7.00
C ASP A 18 9.45 7.62 8.51
N TYR A 19 9.17 6.38 8.82
CA TYR A 19 9.19 5.84 10.19
C TYR A 19 10.39 4.91 10.44
N GLY A 20 11.40 4.99 9.56
CA GLY A 20 12.66 4.25 9.68
C GLY A 20 12.67 2.88 8.99
N LEU A 21 11.63 2.49 8.26
CA LEU A 21 11.56 1.26 7.48
C LEU A 21 11.03 1.54 6.07
N GLY A 22 11.46 0.73 5.10
CA GLY A 22 10.97 0.78 3.74
C GLY A 22 12.02 1.17 2.69
N ASN A 23 11.74 0.83 1.44
CA ASN A 23 12.55 1.24 0.31
C ASN A 23 12.05 2.60 -0.24
N LEU A 24 12.21 3.66 0.59
CA LEU A 24 11.66 4.99 0.34
C LEU A 24 12.04 5.55 -1.02
N ARG A 25 13.31 5.35 -1.45
CA ARG A 25 13.81 5.89 -2.72
C ARG A 25 13.16 5.23 -3.93
N SER A 26 12.93 3.91 -3.89
CA SER A 26 12.26 3.20 -4.99
C SER A 26 10.80 3.61 -5.12
N VAL A 27 10.12 3.73 -3.99
CA VAL A 27 8.72 4.19 -3.93
C VAL A 27 8.61 5.62 -4.43
N LYS A 28 9.51 6.53 -3.99
CA LYS A 28 9.58 7.91 -4.47
C LYS A 28 9.70 7.98 -6.00
N LYS A 29 10.66 7.26 -6.57
CA LYS A 29 10.83 7.20 -8.03
C LYS A 29 9.59 6.67 -8.77
N GLY A 30 8.90 5.70 -8.19
CA GLY A 30 7.65 5.17 -8.74
C GLY A 30 6.55 6.23 -8.79
N LEU A 31 6.32 6.94 -7.68
CA LEU A 31 5.33 8.01 -7.57
C LEU A 31 5.65 9.21 -8.45
N GLU A 32 6.91 9.65 -8.47
CA GLU A 32 7.36 10.75 -9.35
C GLU A 32 7.15 10.40 -10.83
N LYS A 33 7.45 9.15 -11.22
CA LYS A 33 7.18 8.66 -12.58
C LYS A 33 5.68 8.59 -12.88
N ALA A 34 4.85 8.34 -11.88
CA ALA A 34 3.40 8.36 -11.99
C ALA A 34 2.80 9.78 -11.97
N GLY A 35 3.60 10.83 -11.74
CA GLY A 35 3.19 12.22 -11.86
C GLY A 35 2.94 12.97 -10.55
N ALA A 36 3.27 12.38 -9.39
CA ALA A 36 3.14 13.06 -8.10
C ALA A 36 4.36 13.94 -7.78
N ASP A 37 4.12 15.03 -7.06
CA ASP A 37 5.14 15.67 -6.23
C ASP A 37 5.30 14.88 -4.92
N THR A 38 6.54 14.46 -4.59
CA THR A 38 6.75 13.53 -3.48
C THR A 38 7.71 14.05 -2.43
N VAL A 39 7.28 13.99 -1.18
CA VAL A 39 8.07 14.34 0.00
C VAL A 39 8.27 13.10 0.87
N ILE A 40 9.52 12.79 1.23
CA ILE A 40 9.84 11.78 2.25
C ILE A 40 10.01 12.54 3.56
N THR A 41 9.19 12.23 4.57
CA THR A 41 9.25 12.93 5.85
C THR A 41 8.66 12.11 6.99
N SER A 42 9.12 12.39 8.22
CA SER A 42 8.52 11.98 9.48
C SER A 42 7.74 13.11 10.16
N ASP A 43 7.67 14.28 9.52
CA ASP A 43 6.97 15.45 10.04
C ASP A 43 5.46 15.28 9.84
N LEU A 44 4.73 15.28 10.96
CA LEU A 44 3.28 15.04 10.98
C LEU A 44 2.47 16.24 10.45
N ASP A 45 3.00 17.46 10.55
CA ASP A 45 2.34 18.65 10.00
C ASP A 45 2.42 18.61 8.46
N VAL A 46 3.58 18.24 7.92
CA VAL A 46 3.74 18.03 6.46
C VAL A 46 2.85 16.89 5.97
N MET A 47 2.74 15.80 6.74
CA MET A 47 1.83 14.69 6.42
C MET A 47 0.37 15.15 6.41
N ALA A 48 -0.04 15.95 7.39
CA ALA A 48 -1.41 16.42 7.53
C ALA A 48 -1.86 17.30 6.34
N ASP A 49 -0.94 18.02 5.71
CA ASP A 49 -1.22 18.90 4.57
C ASP A 49 -1.18 18.16 3.21
N ALA A 50 -0.66 16.94 3.15
CA ALA A 50 -0.53 16.17 1.91
C ALA A 50 -1.89 15.78 1.30
N ASP A 51 -1.96 15.64 -0.01
CA ASP A 51 -3.15 15.14 -0.71
C ASP A 51 -3.32 13.63 -0.50
N GLY A 52 -2.21 12.87 -0.42
CA GLY A 52 -2.18 11.44 -0.12
C GLY A 52 -0.96 11.04 0.69
N VAL A 53 -1.07 9.96 1.46
CA VAL A 53 0.03 9.37 2.23
C VAL A 53 0.32 7.97 1.73
N LEU A 54 1.60 7.68 1.51
CA LEU A 54 2.08 6.33 1.24
C LEU A 54 2.83 5.81 2.48
N LEU A 55 2.39 4.65 2.98
CA LEU A 55 3.01 3.92 4.07
C LEU A 55 3.83 2.76 3.47
N PRO A 56 5.14 2.95 3.23
CA PRO A 56 5.99 1.88 2.76
C PRO A 56 6.31 0.94 3.92
N GLY A 57 6.80 -0.27 3.63
CA GLY A 57 7.31 -1.11 4.71
C GLY A 57 8.06 -2.32 4.19
N VAL A 58 9.13 -2.67 4.90
CA VAL A 58 9.89 -3.91 4.76
C VAL A 58 10.33 -4.36 6.15
N GLY A 59 10.51 -5.66 6.37
CA GLY A 59 10.93 -6.21 7.67
C GLY A 59 9.78 -6.85 8.44
N ALA A 60 9.91 -6.93 9.76
CA ALA A 60 8.97 -7.62 10.62
C ALA A 60 7.79 -6.72 11.04
N PHE A 61 6.61 -7.34 11.21
CA PHE A 61 5.38 -6.64 11.57
C PHE A 61 5.50 -5.87 12.91
N SER A 62 6.01 -6.53 13.94
CA SER A 62 6.17 -5.93 15.27
C SER A 62 7.11 -4.73 15.26
N GLU A 63 8.26 -4.83 14.57
CA GLU A 63 9.19 -3.73 14.42
C GLU A 63 8.55 -2.54 13.68
N GLY A 64 7.77 -2.84 12.62
CA GLY A 64 7.03 -1.82 11.87
C GLY A 64 6.05 -1.06 12.76
N MET A 65 5.25 -1.77 13.54
CA MET A 65 4.27 -1.17 14.46
C MET A 65 4.91 -0.40 15.60
N GLU A 66 6.05 -0.88 16.14
CA GLU A 66 6.81 -0.16 17.18
C GLU A 66 7.30 1.19 16.65
N LYS A 67 7.96 1.20 15.50
CA LYS A 67 8.47 2.42 14.86
C LYS A 67 7.37 3.39 14.45
N LEU A 68 6.22 2.87 14.03
CA LEU A 68 5.06 3.67 13.64
C LEU A 68 4.27 4.24 14.84
N SER A 69 4.54 3.77 16.06
CA SER A 69 3.73 4.05 17.26
C SER A 69 3.49 5.54 17.51
N ALA A 70 4.52 6.38 17.36
CA ALA A 70 4.43 7.84 17.55
C ALA A 70 3.54 8.54 16.49
N MET A 71 3.32 7.92 15.34
CA MET A 71 2.57 8.50 14.22
C MET A 71 1.14 7.95 14.13
N LYS A 72 0.81 6.96 14.96
CA LYS A 72 -0.45 6.20 14.89
C LYS A 72 -1.69 7.11 14.99
N SER A 73 -1.71 8.03 15.95
CA SER A 73 -2.84 8.97 16.13
C SER A 73 -3.04 9.87 14.91
N ALA A 74 -1.96 10.43 14.38
CA ALA A 74 -2.02 11.30 13.21
C ALA A 74 -2.50 10.56 11.96
N LEU A 75 -2.10 9.29 11.78
CA LEU A 75 -2.60 8.44 10.70
C LEU A 75 -4.10 8.14 10.82
N TYR A 76 -4.60 7.90 12.04
CA TYR A 76 -6.04 7.73 12.25
C TYR A 76 -6.85 8.97 11.89
N ASP A 77 -6.34 10.14 12.22
CA ASP A 77 -7.02 11.39 11.88
C ASP A 77 -6.94 11.66 10.38
N TYR A 78 -5.78 11.43 9.77
CA TYR A 78 -5.57 11.61 8.34
C TYR A 78 -6.49 10.74 7.48
N VAL A 79 -6.61 9.43 7.79
CA VAL A 79 -7.37 8.48 6.98
C VAL A 79 -8.88 8.71 7.00
N LYS A 80 -9.41 9.47 7.97
CA LYS A 80 -10.83 9.87 7.99
C LYS A 80 -11.20 10.72 6.78
N GLU A 81 -10.28 11.56 6.33
CA GLU A 81 -10.52 12.57 5.31
C GLU A 81 -9.84 12.26 3.97
N ARG A 82 -8.69 11.58 4.00
CA ARG A 82 -7.81 11.44 2.84
C ARG A 82 -7.25 10.03 2.69
N PRO A 83 -6.92 9.60 1.44
CA PRO A 83 -6.42 8.26 1.18
C PRO A 83 -5.01 8.02 1.71
N ILE A 84 -4.80 6.81 2.22
CA ILE A 84 -3.47 6.23 2.45
C ILE A 84 -3.28 4.97 1.61
N LEU A 85 -2.06 4.72 1.14
CA LEU A 85 -1.67 3.50 0.45
C LEU A 85 -0.55 2.80 1.19
N GLY A 86 -0.84 1.64 1.80
CA GLY A 86 0.16 0.75 2.38
C GLY A 86 0.79 -0.17 1.31
N ILE A 87 2.12 -0.29 1.28
CA ILE A 87 2.84 -1.20 0.39
C ILE A 87 3.56 -2.28 1.20
N CYS A 88 3.30 -3.54 0.87
CA CYS A 88 3.89 -4.75 1.47
C CYS A 88 3.68 -4.77 3.00
N LEU A 89 4.71 -4.60 3.83
CA LEU A 89 4.54 -4.47 5.28
C LEU A 89 3.60 -3.30 5.64
N GLY A 90 3.64 -2.19 4.90
CA GLY A 90 2.71 -1.07 5.08
C GLY A 90 1.24 -1.49 4.93
N MET A 91 0.91 -2.32 3.93
CA MET A 91 -0.42 -2.93 3.81
C MET A 91 -0.74 -3.82 5.00
N GLN A 92 0.19 -4.68 5.41
CA GLN A 92 -0.01 -5.61 6.52
C GLN A 92 -0.32 -4.87 7.83
N MET A 93 0.37 -3.77 8.10
CA MET A 93 0.14 -2.93 9.29
C MET A 93 -1.24 -2.25 9.31
N LEU A 94 -1.95 -2.14 8.17
CA LEU A 94 -3.33 -1.64 8.15
C LEU A 94 -4.32 -2.60 8.80
N LEU A 95 -4.00 -3.91 8.89
CA LEU A 95 -4.85 -4.93 9.48
C LEU A 95 -4.89 -4.81 11.01
N GLU A 96 -5.77 -5.58 11.65
CA GLU A 96 -5.96 -5.56 13.11
C GLU A 96 -4.82 -6.26 13.83
N ILE A 97 -4.33 -7.39 13.28
CA ILE A 97 -3.41 -8.30 13.97
C ILE A 97 -2.35 -8.80 13.00
N GLY A 98 -1.09 -8.89 13.46
CA GLY A 98 -0.01 -9.63 12.83
C GLY A 98 0.44 -10.80 13.71
N GLU A 99 0.59 -12.00 13.11
CA GLU A 99 0.99 -13.24 13.81
C GLU A 99 2.49 -13.56 13.62
N GLU A 100 3.32 -12.57 13.27
CA GLU A 100 4.76 -12.75 13.09
C GLU A 100 5.50 -12.75 14.41
N TYR A 101 6.10 -13.90 14.81
CA TYR A 101 6.79 -14.08 16.10
C TYR A 101 5.96 -13.78 17.35
N GLY A 102 4.64 -13.94 17.26
CA GLY A 102 3.68 -13.67 18.30
C GLY A 102 2.48 -12.89 17.77
N ILE A 103 1.58 -12.50 18.64
CA ILE A 103 0.40 -11.70 18.28
C ILE A 103 0.71 -10.24 18.56
N HIS A 104 0.64 -9.41 17.53
CA HIS A 104 0.90 -7.98 17.58
C HIS A 104 -0.28 -7.20 17.04
N GLU A 105 -0.67 -6.13 17.72
CA GLU A 105 -1.71 -5.23 17.24
C GLU A 105 -1.22 -4.39 16.05
N GLY A 106 -2.04 -4.31 15.00
CA GLY A 106 -1.84 -3.42 13.86
C GLY A 106 -2.52 -2.07 14.02
N LEU A 107 -2.78 -1.40 12.91
CA LEU A 107 -3.54 -0.15 12.88
C LEU A 107 -5.06 -0.39 12.99
N GLY A 108 -5.56 -1.58 12.65
CA GLY A 108 -6.99 -1.89 12.68
C GLY A 108 -7.83 -1.04 11.72
N LEU A 109 -7.24 -0.49 10.67
CA LEU A 109 -7.95 0.28 9.65
C LEU A 109 -8.71 -0.63 8.68
N VAL A 110 -8.25 -1.86 8.51
CA VAL A 110 -8.90 -2.91 7.73
C VAL A 110 -9.08 -4.13 8.62
N PRO A 111 -10.29 -4.70 8.76
CA PRO A 111 -10.51 -5.93 9.51
C PRO A 111 -9.72 -7.11 8.95
N GLY A 112 -9.15 -7.92 9.83
CA GLY A 112 -8.41 -9.12 9.45
C GLY A 112 -7.06 -9.26 10.13
N SER A 113 -6.30 -10.27 9.69
CA SER A 113 -5.01 -10.62 10.28
C SER A 113 -3.94 -10.92 9.23
N VAL A 114 -2.69 -10.82 9.64
CA VAL A 114 -1.52 -11.20 8.85
C VAL A 114 -1.02 -12.53 9.34
N LYS A 115 -0.98 -13.55 8.46
CA LYS A 115 -0.59 -14.93 8.77
C LYS A 115 0.59 -15.39 7.93
N ARG A 116 1.43 -16.26 8.48
CA ARG A 116 2.49 -16.91 7.73
C ARG A 116 1.88 -17.92 6.74
N PHE A 117 2.43 -17.99 5.52
CA PHE A 117 2.08 -19.07 4.61
C PHE A 117 2.39 -20.44 5.26
N PRO A 118 1.46 -21.41 5.16
CA PRO A 118 1.73 -22.76 5.61
C PRO A 118 2.82 -23.41 4.74
N ASP A 119 3.65 -24.24 5.36
CA ASP A 119 4.64 -25.03 4.60
C ASP A 119 3.89 -26.00 3.67
N ARG A 120 4.30 -26.03 2.40
CA ARG A 120 3.70 -26.91 1.37
C ARG A 120 4.79 -27.39 0.40
N ASP A 121 4.84 -28.70 0.18
CA ASP A 121 5.80 -29.30 -0.76
C ASP A 121 5.68 -28.67 -2.15
N GLY A 122 6.82 -28.36 -2.74
CA GLY A 122 6.93 -27.72 -4.06
C GLY A 122 6.82 -26.19 -4.05
N PHE A 123 6.54 -25.58 -2.89
CA PHE A 123 6.49 -24.13 -2.76
C PHE A 123 7.59 -23.61 -1.83
N LYS A 124 8.14 -22.45 -2.19
CA LYS A 124 9.16 -21.76 -1.36
C LYS A 124 8.53 -20.62 -0.57
N ILE A 125 8.93 -20.47 0.69
CA ILE A 125 8.63 -19.30 1.50
C ILE A 125 9.96 -18.58 1.76
N PRO A 126 10.07 -17.28 1.42
CA PRO A 126 9.01 -16.37 0.96
C PRO A 126 8.50 -16.63 -0.46
N HIS A 127 7.24 -16.24 -0.74
CA HIS A 127 6.73 -16.01 -2.10
C HIS A 127 7.54 -14.87 -2.70
N MET A 128 8.41 -15.17 -3.64
CA MET A 128 9.31 -14.18 -4.26
C MET A 128 9.24 -14.31 -5.77
N GLY A 129 8.85 -13.23 -6.45
CA GLY A 129 8.77 -13.19 -7.90
C GLY A 129 7.48 -12.62 -8.43
N TRP A 130 7.25 -12.82 -9.73
CA TRP A 130 6.07 -12.36 -10.44
C TRP A 130 4.92 -13.34 -10.30
N ASN A 131 3.74 -12.82 -9.96
CA ASN A 131 2.51 -13.60 -9.93
C ASN A 131 1.34 -12.72 -10.37
N ASN A 132 0.24 -13.34 -10.76
CA ASN A 132 -0.89 -12.64 -11.34
C ASN A 132 -1.92 -12.21 -10.29
N LEU A 133 -2.64 -11.15 -10.63
CA LEU A 133 -3.76 -10.63 -9.87
C LEU A 133 -5.06 -11.16 -10.43
N LYS A 134 -5.96 -11.58 -9.58
CA LYS A 134 -7.38 -11.69 -9.89
C LYS A 134 -8.10 -10.46 -9.36
N ILE A 135 -8.72 -9.68 -10.23
CA ILE A 135 -9.48 -8.49 -9.85
C ILE A 135 -10.82 -8.93 -9.27
N GLU A 136 -11.02 -8.74 -7.97
CA GLU A 136 -12.27 -9.09 -7.27
C GLU A 136 -13.26 -7.91 -7.30
N LYS A 137 -12.78 -6.65 -7.20
CA LYS A 137 -13.59 -5.44 -7.32
C LYS A 137 -13.25 -4.65 -8.58
N LYS A 138 -14.03 -4.86 -9.64
CA LYS A 138 -13.80 -4.25 -10.97
C LYS A 138 -14.02 -2.74 -11.01
N ASP A 139 -14.80 -2.22 -10.09
CA ASP A 139 -15.13 -0.80 -9.93
C ASP A 139 -14.15 -0.04 -9.02
N SER A 140 -13.16 -0.73 -8.46
CA SER A 140 -12.14 -0.09 -7.65
C SER A 140 -11.35 0.95 -8.45
N PRO A 141 -11.29 2.22 -8.02
CA PRO A 141 -10.53 3.25 -8.71
C PRO A 141 -9.04 2.91 -8.75
N LEU A 142 -8.49 2.25 -7.73
CA LEU A 142 -7.07 1.85 -7.67
C LEU A 142 -6.67 0.89 -8.80
N PHE A 143 -7.61 0.05 -9.29
CA PHE A 143 -7.36 -0.92 -10.35
C PHE A 143 -8.00 -0.55 -11.69
N LYS A 144 -8.44 0.71 -11.85
CA LYS A 144 -9.01 1.21 -13.11
C LYS A 144 -8.04 1.03 -14.27
N GLY A 145 -8.48 0.30 -15.30
CA GLY A 145 -7.68 0.04 -16.50
C GLY A 145 -6.55 -1.00 -16.33
N VAL A 146 -6.45 -1.65 -15.15
CA VAL A 146 -5.56 -2.79 -14.94
C VAL A 146 -6.27 -4.07 -15.40
N PRO A 147 -5.73 -4.82 -16.39
CA PRO A 147 -6.35 -6.06 -16.84
C PRO A 147 -6.34 -7.14 -15.76
N ASP A 148 -7.41 -7.95 -15.71
CA ASP A 148 -7.43 -9.17 -14.90
C ASP A 148 -6.32 -10.13 -15.35
N GLY A 149 -5.66 -10.82 -14.43
CA GLY A 149 -4.51 -11.66 -14.72
C GLY A 149 -3.17 -10.90 -14.89
N SER A 150 -3.13 -9.58 -14.67
CA SER A 150 -1.90 -8.78 -14.72
C SER A 150 -0.86 -9.29 -13.74
N TYR A 151 0.41 -9.35 -14.14
CA TYR A 151 1.52 -9.78 -13.31
C TYR A 151 2.12 -8.61 -12.54
N VAL A 152 2.40 -8.84 -11.25
CA VAL A 152 3.06 -7.92 -10.32
C VAL A 152 4.11 -8.64 -9.50
N TYR A 153 5.01 -7.89 -8.85
CA TYR A 153 6.15 -8.45 -8.11
C TYR A 153 5.85 -8.57 -6.62
N PHE A 154 6.01 -9.79 -6.10
CA PHE A 154 5.83 -10.14 -4.68
C PHE A 154 7.15 -10.51 -4.02
N VAL A 155 7.26 -10.23 -2.71
CA VAL A 155 8.32 -10.73 -1.84
C VAL A 155 7.83 -10.73 -0.40
N GLN A 156 7.12 -11.81 0.03
CA GLN A 156 6.61 -11.92 1.40
C GLN A 156 6.51 -13.36 1.88
N SER A 157 6.64 -13.56 3.20
CA SER A 157 6.40 -14.83 3.91
C SER A 157 5.03 -14.87 4.58
N TYR A 158 4.40 -13.71 4.74
CA TYR A 158 3.12 -13.52 5.40
C TYR A 158 2.12 -12.94 4.41
N TYR A 159 0.83 -13.21 4.62
CA TYR A 159 -0.26 -12.77 3.77
C TYR A 159 -1.42 -12.21 4.59
N ALA A 160 -2.21 -11.34 3.98
CA ALA A 160 -3.42 -10.81 4.58
C ALA A 160 -4.57 -11.82 4.47
N GLU A 161 -5.20 -12.15 5.60
CA GLU A 161 -6.46 -12.86 5.71
C GLU A 161 -7.53 -11.87 6.12
N THR A 162 -8.43 -11.53 5.21
CA THR A 162 -9.51 -10.56 5.40
C THR A 162 -10.75 -10.95 4.62
N GLY A 163 -11.87 -10.31 4.91
CA GLY A 163 -13.14 -10.55 4.20
C GLY A 163 -13.08 -10.13 2.73
N MET A 164 -13.93 -10.76 1.90
CA MET A 164 -14.04 -10.42 0.49
C MET A 164 -14.55 -8.98 0.27
N GLU A 165 -15.27 -8.43 1.22
CA GLU A 165 -15.72 -7.04 1.23
C GLU A 165 -14.57 -6.03 1.29
N TYR A 166 -13.41 -6.42 1.81
CA TYR A 166 -12.19 -5.59 1.87
C TYR A 166 -11.16 -5.97 0.80
N THR A 167 -11.35 -7.09 0.10
CA THR A 167 -10.42 -7.61 -0.90
C THR A 167 -10.65 -6.95 -2.26
N LEU A 168 -9.68 -6.20 -2.75
CA LEU A 168 -9.68 -5.61 -4.11
C LEU A 168 -9.20 -6.60 -5.16
N THR A 169 -8.09 -7.27 -4.85
CA THR A 169 -7.51 -8.33 -5.69
C THR A 169 -7.09 -9.51 -4.85
N SER A 170 -7.13 -10.69 -5.44
CA SER A 170 -6.57 -11.91 -4.85
C SER A 170 -5.47 -12.49 -5.74
N THR A 171 -4.63 -13.33 -5.14
CA THR A 171 -3.55 -14.06 -5.82
C THR A 171 -3.49 -15.47 -5.29
N ASP A 172 -3.27 -16.45 -6.16
CA ASP A 172 -3.06 -17.85 -5.80
C ASP A 172 -1.56 -18.13 -5.67
N TYR A 173 -1.13 -18.64 -4.53
CA TYR A 173 0.22 -19.17 -4.33
C TYR A 173 0.14 -20.52 -3.60
N ILE A 174 0.43 -20.61 -2.32
CA ILE A 174 0.18 -21.81 -1.51
C ILE A 174 -1.33 -21.97 -1.26
N LEU A 175 -1.99 -20.84 -1.06
CA LEU A 175 -3.43 -20.65 -0.92
C LEU A 175 -3.84 -19.37 -1.66
N ARG A 176 -5.13 -19.12 -1.77
CA ARG A 176 -5.64 -17.82 -2.25
C ARG A 176 -5.64 -16.83 -1.09
N TYR A 177 -5.10 -15.63 -1.32
CA TYR A 177 -5.03 -14.57 -0.32
C TYR A 177 -5.33 -13.20 -0.93
N ALA A 178 -5.69 -12.24 -0.09
CA ALA A 178 -5.90 -10.85 -0.51
C ALA A 178 -4.56 -10.21 -0.88
N SER A 179 -4.35 -9.90 -2.16
CA SER A 179 -3.14 -9.24 -2.68
C SER A 179 -3.26 -7.72 -2.75
N ALA A 180 -4.49 -7.18 -2.68
CA ALA A 180 -4.76 -5.78 -2.39
C ALA A 180 -6.06 -5.66 -1.59
N ILE A 181 -6.10 -4.67 -0.69
CA ILE A 181 -7.20 -4.46 0.25
C ILE A 181 -7.63 -3.01 0.27
N GLN A 182 -8.88 -2.78 0.72
CA GLN A 182 -9.43 -1.44 0.96
C GLN A 182 -10.49 -1.47 2.05
N ASN A 183 -10.46 -0.45 2.92
CA ASN A 183 -11.58 -0.07 3.78
C ASN A 183 -11.63 1.46 3.89
N GLY A 184 -12.70 2.08 3.37
CA GLY A 184 -12.77 3.53 3.26
C GLY A 184 -11.57 4.10 2.49
N ASN A 185 -10.84 5.02 3.12
CA ASN A 185 -9.65 5.65 2.57
C ASN A 185 -8.34 4.87 2.80
N ALA A 186 -8.38 3.72 3.48
CA ALA A 186 -7.22 2.88 3.67
C ALA A 186 -7.10 1.86 2.54
N TYR A 187 -6.08 2.00 1.71
CA TYR A 187 -5.73 1.11 0.61
C TYR A 187 -4.43 0.39 0.90
N GLY A 188 -4.28 -0.84 0.42
CA GLY A 188 -3.04 -1.58 0.56
C GLY A 188 -2.77 -2.52 -0.60
N THR A 189 -1.49 -2.70 -0.94
CA THR A 189 -0.99 -3.71 -1.88
C THR A 189 0.07 -4.57 -1.22
N GLN A 190 -0.07 -5.90 -1.31
CA GLN A 190 0.95 -6.84 -0.82
C GLN A 190 2.16 -6.88 -1.75
N PHE A 191 1.94 -6.71 -3.02
CA PHE A 191 2.99 -6.58 -4.02
C PHE A 191 3.60 -5.17 -4.01
N HIS A 192 4.73 -5.03 -4.69
CA HIS A 192 5.45 -3.78 -4.84
C HIS A 192 5.10 -3.12 -6.18
N PRO A 193 4.18 -2.14 -6.24
CA PRO A 193 3.82 -1.48 -7.50
C PRO A 193 5.05 -0.78 -8.11
N GLU A 194 5.95 -0.20 -7.30
CA GLU A 194 7.17 0.45 -7.77
C GLU A 194 8.17 -0.52 -8.46
N LYS A 195 7.94 -1.85 -8.32
CA LYS A 195 8.73 -2.91 -8.96
C LYS A 195 7.96 -3.71 -10.00
N SER A 196 6.68 -3.35 -10.23
CA SER A 196 5.75 -4.12 -11.06
C SER A 196 5.59 -3.59 -12.50
N GLY A 197 6.59 -2.88 -13.02
CA GLY A 197 6.62 -2.41 -14.40
C GLY A 197 5.47 -1.47 -14.76
N ALA A 198 4.89 -1.64 -15.95
CA ALA A 198 3.79 -0.79 -16.42
C ALA A 198 2.49 -0.97 -15.62
N VAL A 199 2.22 -2.18 -15.16
CA VAL A 199 1.04 -2.49 -14.32
C VAL A 199 1.15 -1.75 -12.99
N GLY A 200 2.30 -1.83 -12.35
CA GLY A 200 2.55 -1.14 -11.07
C GLY A 200 2.52 0.38 -11.23
N LEU A 201 3.06 0.91 -12.33
CA LEU A 201 2.99 2.34 -12.64
C LEU A 201 1.54 2.78 -12.78
N LYS A 202 0.70 2.02 -13.51
CA LYS A 202 -0.72 2.32 -13.67
C LYS A 202 -1.48 2.34 -12.33
N ILE A 203 -1.14 1.44 -11.41
CA ILE A 203 -1.74 1.42 -10.06
C ILE A 203 -1.33 2.68 -9.26
N LEU A 204 -0.07 3.12 -9.36
CA LEU A 204 0.38 4.37 -8.72
C LEU A 204 -0.26 5.61 -9.35
N GLU A 205 -0.40 5.66 -10.69
CA GLU A 205 -1.15 6.70 -11.39
C GLU A 205 -2.60 6.77 -10.88
N ASN A 206 -3.27 5.60 -10.80
CA ASN A 206 -4.63 5.53 -10.31
C ASN A 206 -4.75 6.00 -8.84
N PHE A 207 -3.75 5.72 -7.99
CA PHE A 207 -3.73 6.26 -6.63
C PHE A 207 -3.66 7.78 -6.64
N ILE A 208 -2.79 8.37 -7.48
CA ILE A 208 -2.65 9.82 -7.60
C ILE A 208 -3.94 10.45 -8.17
N ASP A 209 -4.60 9.80 -9.13
CA ASP A 209 -5.84 10.27 -9.73
C ASP A 209 -7.04 10.28 -8.74
N MET A 210 -6.92 9.60 -7.59
CA MET A 210 -7.95 9.59 -6.53
C MET A 210 -7.78 10.72 -5.52
N LEU A 211 -6.64 11.42 -5.53
CA LEU A 211 -6.29 12.49 -4.59
C LEU A 211 -6.78 13.85 -5.11
#